data_43140fb58f1471ade3b5f68d068b06b2
#
_entry.id   43140fb58f1471ade3b5f68d068b06b2
#
_cell.length_a   1.000
_cell.length_b   1.000
_cell.length_c   1.000
_cell.angle_alpha   90.00
_cell.angle_beta   90.00
_cell.angle_gamma   90.00
#
_symmetry.space_group_name_H-M   'P 1'
#
loop_
_entity.id
_entity.type
_entity.pdbx_description
1 polymer ?
#
loop_
_entity_poly.entity_id
_entity_poly.type
_entity_poly.pdbx_seq_one_letter_code
_entity_poly.pdbx_strand_id
1 'polypeptide(L)'
;INGQKYFTNTVPEELILDFYTAAHPYGAFAVPELAKAAEVFYTTPELYYVPQQERLGKYNDAYGNQLYMIVERPTDDFKHRKSFGYPDDVESTDDLLETLREDEDYKLDEAAYIRARIFDMLLGDWDRHSDQWRWAEFEDDKGKKVFVPIPRDRDQVFANFDGSFLNALRNIMGSANQFGVY
;
A
#
# COMPACT_ATOMS: atom_id res chain seq x y z
N ILE A 1 12.64 -11.55 12.10
CA ILE A 1 13.62 -10.61 12.70
C ILE A 1 14.91 -11.32 13.13
N ASN A 2 14.95 -12.65 13.18
CA ASN A 2 16.18 -13.40 13.47
C ASN A 2 17.08 -13.70 12.24
N GLY A 3 16.71 -13.24 11.05
CA GLY A 3 17.46 -13.46 9.81
C GLY A 3 18.68 -12.55 9.62
N GLN A 4 18.69 -11.38 10.25
CA GLN A 4 19.76 -10.38 10.05
C GLN A 4 21.16 -10.82 10.46
N LYS A 5 21.30 -11.80 11.37
CA LYS A 5 22.61 -12.27 11.82
C LYS A 5 23.35 -13.22 10.86
N TYR A 6 22.66 -13.79 9.86
CA TYR A 6 23.25 -14.81 8.98
C TYR A 6 23.82 -14.24 7.67
N PHE A 7 23.53 -13.00 7.34
CA PHE A 7 23.89 -12.39 6.05
C PHE A 7 24.79 -11.16 6.16
N THR A 8 25.29 -10.82 7.36
CA THR A 8 26.12 -9.63 7.59
C THR A 8 27.39 -9.67 6.75
N ASN A 9 27.66 -8.61 5.98
CA ASN A 9 28.77 -8.49 5.03
C ASN A 9 28.78 -9.54 3.90
N THR A 10 27.61 -9.89 3.38
CA THR A 10 27.45 -10.79 2.25
C THR A 10 26.81 -10.06 1.05
N VAL A 11 27.08 -10.57 -0.17
CA VAL A 11 26.43 -10.05 -1.40
C VAL A 11 24.89 -10.01 -1.28
N PRO A 12 24.20 -10.98 -0.65
CA PRO A 12 22.76 -10.88 -0.40
C PRO A 12 22.36 -9.73 0.53
N GLU A 13 23.18 -9.36 1.50
CA GLU A 13 22.88 -8.22 2.38
C GLU A 13 22.97 -6.89 1.64
N GLU A 14 24.01 -6.69 0.85
CA GLU A 14 24.17 -5.49 0.01
C GLU A 14 22.99 -5.35 -0.97
N LEU A 15 22.55 -6.47 -1.55
CA LEU A 15 21.41 -6.50 -2.45
C LEU A 15 20.10 -6.10 -1.76
N ILE A 16 19.86 -6.65 -0.56
CA ILE A 16 18.68 -6.32 0.24
C ILE A 16 18.72 -4.84 0.64
N LEU A 17 19.88 -4.32 1.01
CA LEU A 17 20.04 -2.90 1.33
C LEU A 17 19.76 -2.00 0.12
N ASP A 18 20.19 -2.38 -1.08
CA ASP A 18 19.91 -1.67 -2.31
C ASP A 18 18.39 -1.60 -2.60
N PHE A 19 17.66 -2.69 -2.37
CA PHE A 19 16.21 -2.69 -2.48
C PHE A 19 15.55 -1.74 -1.48
N TYR A 20 15.98 -1.72 -0.23
CA TYR A 20 15.45 -0.81 0.79
C TYR A 20 15.78 0.66 0.47
N THR A 21 16.97 0.93 -0.05
CA THR A 21 17.38 2.30 -0.39
C THR A 21 16.76 2.81 -1.68
N ALA A 22 16.23 1.94 -2.53
CA ALA A 22 15.49 2.31 -3.73
C ALA A 22 14.12 2.93 -3.40
N ALA A 23 13.51 2.56 -2.27
CA ALA A 23 12.24 3.12 -1.82
C ALA A 23 12.43 4.57 -1.34
N HIS A 24 11.52 5.48 -1.73
CA HIS A 24 11.55 6.86 -1.26
C HIS A 24 11.00 6.95 0.18
N PRO A 25 11.83 7.30 1.20
CA PRO A 25 11.45 7.16 2.61
C PRO A 25 10.24 7.99 3.04
N TYR A 26 9.91 9.04 2.28
CA TYR A 26 8.80 9.93 2.55
C TYR A 26 7.79 9.99 1.40
N GLY A 27 7.90 9.13 0.41
CA GLY A 27 7.03 9.12 -0.76
C GLY A 27 5.56 8.99 -0.39
N ALA A 28 5.25 8.08 0.54
CA ALA A 28 3.89 7.83 0.99
C ALA A 28 3.16 9.08 1.54
N PHE A 29 3.89 10.04 2.12
CA PHE A 29 3.28 11.27 2.68
C PHE A 29 2.78 12.25 1.63
N ALA A 30 3.28 12.17 0.39
CA ALA A 30 2.79 13.00 -0.72
C ALA A 30 1.52 12.43 -1.37
N VAL A 31 1.26 11.12 -1.18
CA VAL A 31 0.16 10.41 -1.85
C VAL A 31 -1.22 10.97 -1.52
N PRO A 32 -1.59 11.31 -0.26
CA PRO A 32 -2.93 11.78 0.05
C PRO A 32 -3.38 12.98 -0.79
N GLU A 33 -2.52 13.99 -0.96
CA GLU A 33 -2.87 15.18 -1.75
C GLU A 33 -2.94 14.88 -3.25
N LEU A 34 -2.06 14.02 -3.76
CA LEU A 34 -2.09 13.58 -5.15
C LEU A 34 -3.32 12.71 -5.43
N ALA A 35 -3.64 11.78 -4.54
CA ALA A 35 -4.80 10.89 -4.65
C ALA A 35 -6.12 11.68 -4.62
N LYS A 36 -6.20 12.68 -3.74
CA LYS A 36 -7.34 13.60 -3.68
C LYS A 36 -7.53 14.37 -5.00
N ALA A 37 -6.44 14.84 -5.61
CA ALA A 37 -6.51 15.51 -6.89
C ALA A 37 -6.89 14.56 -8.05
N ALA A 38 -6.54 13.28 -7.94
CA ALA A 38 -6.87 12.23 -8.90
C ALA A 38 -8.23 11.56 -8.62
N GLU A 39 -8.96 11.98 -7.59
CA GLU A 39 -10.23 11.35 -7.16
C GLU A 39 -10.08 9.85 -6.86
N VAL A 40 -8.97 9.47 -6.23
CA VAL A 40 -8.69 8.10 -5.76
C VAL A 40 -8.79 8.08 -4.24
N PHE A 41 -9.42 7.07 -3.67
CA PHE A 41 -9.45 6.89 -2.22
C PHE A 41 -8.05 6.64 -1.66
N TYR A 42 -7.78 7.09 -0.45
CA TYR A 42 -6.43 7.08 0.11
C TYR A 42 -6.43 6.95 1.63
N THR A 43 -5.40 6.29 2.15
CA THR A 43 -5.03 6.31 3.56
C THR A 43 -4.10 7.46 3.85
N THR A 44 -4.09 7.96 5.09
CA THR A 44 -3.26 9.10 5.49
C THR A 44 -2.13 8.61 6.41
N PRO A 45 -0.88 8.54 5.93
CA PRO A 45 0.26 8.18 6.76
C PRO A 45 0.63 9.33 7.71
N GLU A 46 1.01 8.98 8.93
CA GLU A 46 1.50 9.90 9.94
C GLU A 46 2.89 9.49 10.42
N LEU A 47 3.79 10.47 10.61
CA LEU A 47 5.14 10.22 11.06
C LEU A 47 5.25 10.41 12.57
N TYR A 48 5.75 9.39 13.26
CA TYR A 48 5.97 9.39 14.70
C TYR A 48 7.43 9.11 15.04
N TYR A 49 7.99 9.92 15.92
CA TYR A 49 9.24 9.59 16.59
C TYR A 49 8.95 8.88 17.90
N VAL A 50 9.52 7.69 18.06
CA VAL A 50 9.39 6.89 19.27
C VAL A 50 10.70 6.98 20.07
N PRO A 51 10.75 7.78 21.15
CA PRO A 51 11.96 7.86 22.00
C PRO A 51 12.18 6.56 22.77
N GLN A 52 13.39 6.33 23.24
CA GLN A 52 13.63 5.32 24.27
C GLN A 52 12.79 5.63 25.50
N GLN A 53 12.10 4.62 26.03
CA GLN A 53 11.21 4.79 27.19
C GLN A 53 10.97 3.46 27.90
N GLU A 54 10.70 3.50 29.21
CA GLU A 54 10.48 2.30 30.02
C GLU A 54 9.33 1.42 29.52
N ARG A 55 8.29 2.01 28.91
CA ARG A 55 7.14 1.28 28.36
C ARG A 55 7.51 0.33 27.22
N LEU A 56 8.61 0.56 26.52
CA LEU A 56 9.10 -0.35 25.49
C LEU A 56 9.76 -1.60 26.08
N GLY A 57 10.18 -1.60 27.38
CA GLY A 57 10.78 -2.73 28.05
C GLY A 57 11.93 -3.33 27.23
N LYS A 58 11.88 -4.64 26.99
CA LYS A 58 12.88 -5.38 26.20
C LYS A 58 12.99 -4.96 24.73
N TYR A 59 12.05 -4.19 24.24
CA TYR A 59 12.03 -3.70 22.85
C TYR A 59 12.70 -2.33 22.70
N ASN A 60 13.18 -1.73 23.80
CA ASN A 60 13.70 -0.38 23.84
C ASN A 60 14.93 -0.21 22.93
N ASP A 61 15.85 -1.17 22.96
CA ASP A 61 17.08 -1.12 22.16
C ASP A 61 16.82 -1.33 20.64
N ALA A 62 15.78 -2.09 20.32
CA ALA A 62 15.46 -2.42 18.93
C ALA A 62 14.54 -1.37 18.26
N TYR A 63 13.69 -0.71 19.02
CA TYR A 63 12.61 0.14 18.49
C TYR A 63 12.59 1.56 19.05
N GLY A 64 13.38 1.86 20.08
CA GLY A 64 13.52 3.21 20.62
C GLY A 64 14.42 4.11 19.76
N ASN A 65 14.24 5.41 19.85
CA ASN A 65 14.96 6.44 19.08
C ASN A 65 14.84 6.29 17.56
N GLN A 66 13.67 5.88 17.09
CA GLN A 66 13.41 5.67 15.66
C GLN A 66 12.16 6.42 15.19
N LEU A 67 12.09 6.69 13.90
CA LEU A 67 10.91 7.21 13.22
C LEU A 67 10.06 6.04 12.70
N TYR A 68 8.74 6.16 12.87
CA TYR A 68 7.76 5.20 12.40
C TYR A 68 6.69 5.90 11.58
N MET A 69 6.33 5.32 10.47
CA MET A 69 5.15 5.68 9.72
C MET A 69 3.98 4.82 10.22
N ILE A 70 2.93 5.46 10.70
CA ILE A 70 1.67 4.82 11.08
C ILE A 70 0.67 5.12 9.98
N VAL A 71 0.05 4.07 9.44
CA VAL A 71 -0.94 4.18 8.37
C VAL A 71 -2.23 3.50 8.80
N GLU A 72 -3.35 4.08 8.44
CA GLU A 72 -4.67 3.48 8.61
C GLU A 72 -4.73 2.13 7.90
N ARG A 73 -5.33 1.14 8.57
CA ARG A 73 -5.71 -0.13 7.94
C ARG A 73 -7.24 -0.16 7.84
N PRO A 74 -7.82 0.19 6.70
CA PRO A 74 -9.27 0.27 6.56
C PRO A 74 -9.95 -1.06 6.86
N THR A 75 -10.99 -1.00 7.69
CA THR A 75 -11.88 -2.08 8.13
C THR A 75 -13.26 -1.47 8.33
N ASP A 76 -14.23 -2.25 8.80
CA ASP A 76 -15.62 -1.83 9.07
C ASP A 76 -15.76 -0.58 9.93
N ASP A 77 -14.76 -0.30 10.80
CA ASP A 77 -14.77 0.91 11.66
C ASP A 77 -14.53 2.21 10.87
N PHE A 78 -14.20 2.14 9.59
CA PHE A 78 -13.85 3.29 8.75
C PHE A 78 -15.03 3.91 7.98
N LYS A 79 -16.27 3.54 8.29
CA LYS A 79 -17.52 4.06 7.67
C LYS A 79 -17.65 5.59 7.69
N HIS A 80 -17.02 6.25 8.64
CA HIS A 80 -17.08 7.70 8.80
C HIS A 80 -15.93 8.46 8.13
N ARG A 81 -15.09 7.79 7.34
CA ARG A 81 -13.92 8.40 6.72
C ARG A 81 -14.28 9.08 5.41
N LYS A 82 -14.06 10.40 5.36
CA LYS A 82 -14.23 11.21 4.15
C LYS A 82 -13.30 10.76 3.03
N SER A 83 -12.08 10.34 3.35
CA SER A 83 -11.08 9.85 2.38
C SER A 83 -11.50 8.59 1.64
N PHE A 84 -12.55 7.90 2.12
CA PHE A 84 -13.17 6.73 1.50
C PHE A 84 -14.62 6.99 1.06
N GLY A 85 -15.06 8.25 1.03
CA GLY A 85 -16.38 8.65 0.58
C GLY A 85 -17.52 8.32 1.54
N TYR A 86 -17.26 8.01 2.83
CA TYR A 86 -18.24 7.56 3.83
C TYR A 86 -18.95 6.26 3.44
N PRO A 87 -18.22 5.15 3.28
CA PRO A 87 -18.80 3.88 2.84
C PRO A 87 -19.73 3.28 3.89
N ASP A 88 -20.62 2.40 3.44
CA ASP A 88 -21.49 1.60 4.31
C ASP A 88 -20.71 0.47 4.98
N ASP A 89 -19.69 -0.07 4.28
CA ASP A 89 -18.75 -1.05 4.79
C ASP A 89 -17.38 -0.98 4.08
N VAL A 90 -16.38 -1.70 4.59
CA VAL A 90 -15.05 -1.81 3.97
C VAL A 90 -14.62 -3.27 3.97
N GLU A 91 -14.59 -3.88 2.82
CA GLU A 91 -14.29 -5.29 2.62
C GLU A 91 -12.83 -5.57 2.24
N SER A 92 -12.38 -6.79 2.51
CA SER A 92 -11.16 -7.34 1.92
C SER A 92 -11.40 -7.76 0.47
N THR A 93 -10.33 -8.10 -0.27
CA THR A 93 -10.49 -8.60 -1.64
C THR A 93 -11.18 -9.97 -1.68
N ASP A 94 -10.95 -10.81 -0.69
CA ASP A 94 -11.56 -12.13 -0.61
C ASP A 94 -13.05 -12.01 -0.33
N ASP A 95 -13.45 -11.17 0.62
CA ASP A 95 -14.86 -10.90 0.96
C ASP A 95 -15.59 -10.26 -0.24
N LEU A 96 -14.97 -9.28 -0.92
CA LEU A 96 -15.52 -8.71 -2.17
C LEU A 96 -15.83 -9.80 -3.19
N LEU A 97 -14.88 -10.73 -3.42
CA LEU A 97 -15.06 -11.78 -4.42
C LEU A 97 -16.16 -12.77 -4.04
N GLU A 98 -16.41 -12.98 -2.74
CA GLU A 98 -17.55 -13.76 -2.26
C GLU A 98 -18.85 -12.99 -2.49
N THR A 99 -18.91 -11.74 -2.04
CA THR A 99 -20.10 -10.88 -2.17
C THR A 99 -20.53 -10.70 -3.64
N LEU A 100 -19.59 -10.49 -4.56
CA LEU A 100 -19.89 -10.38 -6.00
C LEU A 100 -20.46 -11.68 -6.63
N ARG A 101 -20.32 -12.83 -5.96
CA ARG A 101 -20.93 -14.10 -6.42
C ARG A 101 -22.34 -14.33 -5.88
N GLU A 102 -22.75 -13.59 -4.87
CA GLU A 102 -24.06 -13.73 -4.23
C GLU A 102 -25.18 -13.16 -5.08
N ASP A 103 -24.91 -12.07 -5.82
CA ASP A 103 -25.90 -11.39 -6.63
C ASP A 103 -25.24 -10.78 -7.89
N GLU A 104 -25.79 -11.07 -9.09
CA GLU A 104 -25.30 -10.60 -10.38
C GLU A 104 -25.40 -9.07 -10.56
N ASP A 105 -26.22 -8.41 -9.76
CA ASP A 105 -26.40 -6.95 -9.78
C ASP A 105 -25.34 -6.22 -8.91
N TYR A 106 -24.63 -6.94 -8.03
CA TYR A 106 -23.51 -6.37 -7.30
C TYR A 106 -22.33 -6.14 -8.23
N LYS A 107 -21.63 -5.02 -8.08
CA LYS A 107 -20.62 -4.63 -9.06
C LYS A 107 -19.46 -3.86 -8.47
N LEU A 108 -18.32 -3.98 -9.12
CA LEU A 108 -17.18 -3.12 -8.93
C LEU A 108 -17.36 -1.81 -9.72
N ASP A 109 -16.99 -0.67 -9.16
CA ASP A 109 -16.76 0.54 -9.95
C ASP A 109 -15.46 0.39 -10.75
N GLU A 110 -15.62 -0.13 -11.97
CA GLU A 110 -14.49 -0.39 -12.88
C GLU A 110 -13.74 0.90 -13.24
N ALA A 111 -14.45 2.01 -13.37
CA ALA A 111 -13.83 3.30 -13.70
C ALA A 111 -12.95 3.79 -12.56
N ALA A 112 -13.41 3.67 -11.31
CA ALA A 112 -12.61 3.99 -10.14
C ALA A 112 -11.40 3.02 -10.01
N TYR A 113 -11.58 1.73 -10.32
CA TYR A 113 -10.48 0.77 -10.29
C TYR A 113 -9.42 1.09 -11.35
N ILE A 114 -9.82 1.36 -12.58
CA ILE A 114 -8.88 1.74 -13.66
C ILE A 114 -8.15 3.04 -13.28
N ARG A 115 -8.86 4.03 -12.74
CA ARG A 115 -8.27 5.29 -12.26
C ARG A 115 -7.21 5.04 -11.18
N ALA A 116 -7.50 4.19 -10.20
CA ALA A 116 -6.58 3.82 -9.16
C ALA A 116 -5.33 3.10 -9.72
N ARG A 117 -5.50 2.22 -10.71
CA ARG A 117 -4.38 1.53 -11.38
C ARG A 117 -3.51 2.48 -12.21
N ILE A 118 -4.13 3.42 -12.93
CA ILE A 118 -3.37 4.46 -13.67
C ILE A 118 -2.61 5.35 -12.68
N PHE A 119 -3.21 5.66 -11.54
CA PHE A 119 -2.57 6.42 -10.48
C PHE A 119 -1.36 5.67 -9.88
N ASP A 120 -1.47 4.35 -9.64
CA ASP A 120 -0.33 3.52 -9.24
C ASP A 120 0.81 3.59 -10.27
N MET A 121 0.47 3.48 -11.56
CA MET A 121 1.47 3.59 -12.65
C MET A 121 2.15 4.96 -12.67
N LEU A 122 1.40 6.04 -12.49
CA LEU A 122 1.94 7.40 -12.43
C LEU A 122 2.91 7.60 -11.27
N LEU A 123 2.64 6.99 -10.12
CA LEU A 123 3.49 7.07 -8.93
C LEU A 123 4.64 6.04 -8.94
N GLY A 124 4.66 5.12 -9.89
CA GLY A 124 5.60 3.99 -9.90
C GLY A 124 5.36 2.98 -8.77
N ASP A 125 4.13 2.93 -8.22
CA ASP A 125 3.74 2.04 -7.13
C ASP A 125 3.39 0.65 -7.68
N TRP A 126 4.40 -0.17 -7.85
CA TRP A 126 4.32 -1.45 -8.56
C TRP A 126 3.82 -2.61 -7.71
N ASP A 127 3.92 -2.53 -6.38
CA ASP A 127 3.57 -3.63 -5.47
C ASP A 127 2.06 -3.64 -5.18
N ARG A 128 1.28 -4.24 -6.08
CA ARG A 128 -0.18 -4.33 -6.01
C ARG A 128 -0.68 -5.76 -6.06
N HIS A 129 -0.65 -6.45 -4.91
CA HIS A 129 -1.30 -7.75 -4.73
C HIS A 129 -2.65 -7.60 -3.99
N SER A 130 -3.38 -8.68 -3.80
CA SER A 130 -4.75 -8.67 -3.26
C SER A 130 -4.87 -7.99 -1.89
N ASP A 131 -3.90 -8.18 -0.98
CA ASP A 131 -3.93 -7.56 0.36
C ASP A 131 -3.65 -6.05 0.33
N GLN A 132 -3.12 -5.50 -0.77
CA GLN A 132 -2.90 -4.07 -0.97
C GLN A 132 -4.19 -3.30 -1.33
N TRP A 133 -5.31 -3.99 -1.39
CA TRP A 133 -6.61 -3.42 -1.66
C TRP A 133 -7.56 -3.59 -0.49
N ARG A 134 -8.42 -2.61 -0.30
CA ARG A 134 -9.69 -2.68 0.42
C ARG A 134 -10.76 -2.10 -0.49
N TRP A 135 -11.99 -2.40 -0.18
CA TRP A 135 -13.12 -2.08 -1.04
C TRP A 135 -14.21 -1.40 -0.23
N ALA A 136 -14.44 -0.13 -0.53
CA ALA A 136 -15.50 0.65 0.08
C ALA A 136 -16.83 0.23 -0.54
N GLU A 137 -17.75 -0.27 0.29
CA GLU A 137 -19.08 -0.66 -0.12
C GLU A 137 -20.02 0.55 -0.05
N PHE A 138 -20.83 0.71 -1.09
CA PHE A 138 -21.92 1.65 -1.18
C PHE A 138 -23.16 0.95 -1.73
N GLU A 139 -24.33 1.53 -1.49
CA GLU A 139 -25.57 1.11 -2.14
C GLU A 139 -25.94 2.07 -3.28
N ASP A 140 -26.35 1.52 -4.41
CA ASP A 140 -26.94 2.31 -5.50
C ASP A 140 -28.41 2.63 -5.22
N ASP A 141 -29.02 3.42 -6.09
CA ASP A 141 -30.45 3.84 -5.98
C ASP A 141 -31.45 2.67 -5.92
N LYS A 142 -31.01 1.45 -6.24
CA LYS A 142 -31.80 0.23 -6.22
C LYS A 142 -31.49 -0.67 -5.02
N GLY A 143 -30.60 -0.22 -4.11
CA GLY A 143 -30.16 -1.00 -2.96
C GLY A 143 -29.17 -2.12 -3.34
N LYS A 144 -28.47 -2.01 -4.48
CA LYS A 144 -27.45 -2.96 -4.90
C LYS A 144 -26.06 -2.46 -4.53
N LYS A 145 -25.21 -3.38 -4.11
CA LYS A 145 -23.85 -3.07 -3.67
C LYS A 145 -22.94 -2.63 -4.82
N VAL A 146 -22.22 -1.55 -4.61
CA VAL A 146 -21.19 -1.02 -5.50
C VAL A 146 -19.90 -0.86 -4.71
N PHE A 147 -18.83 -1.47 -5.20
CA PHE A 147 -17.54 -1.48 -4.53
C PHE A 147 -16.55 -0.54 -5.20
N VAL A 148 -15.96 0.36 -4.41
CA VAL A 148 -14.96 1.33 -4.87
C VAL A 148 -13.61 0.99 -4.24
N PRO A 149 -12.49 0.92 -5.01
CA PRO A 149 -11.21 0.50 -4.49
C PRO A 149 -10.58 1.53 -3.56
N ILE A 150 -10.00 1.04 -2.46
CA ILE A 150 -9.12 1.78 -1.56
C ILE A 150 -7.72 1.16 -1.69
N PRO A 151 -6.82 1.74 -2.51
CA PRO A 151 -5.43 1.28 -2.55
C PRO A 151 -4.71 1.72 -1.27
N ARG A 152 -4.08 0.77 -0.62
CA ARG A 152 -3.33 0.99 0.62
C ARG A 152 -1.86 0.64 0.43
N ASP A 153 -1.04 0.84 1.47
CA ASP A 153 0.36 0.49 1.51
C ASP A 153 1.17 1.12 0.35
N ARG A 154 1.42 2.40 0.48
CA ARG A 154 2.06 3.25 -0.52
C ARG A 154 3.57 3.40 -0.27
N ASP A 155 4.21 2.38 0.27
CA ASP A 155 5.63 2.43 0.62
C ASP A 155 6.56 2.33 -0.61
N GLN A 156 6.05 1.84 -1.75
CA GLN A 156 6.79 1.70 -3.00
C GLN A 156 6.66 2.89 -3.96
N VAL A 157 5.90 3.93 -3.60
CA VAL A 157 5.77 5.10 -4.48
C VAL A 157 7.09 5.83 -4.64
N PHE A 158 7.36 6.28 -5.86
CA PHE A 158 8.61 6.96 -6.25
C PHE A 158 9.87 6.13 -6.01
N ALA A 159 9.74 4.81 -5.91
CA ALA A 159 10.89 3.92 -5.82
C ALA A 159 11.73 4.01 -7.09
N ASN A 160 13.04 4.18 -6.94
CA ASN A 160 13.97 4.26 -8.06
C ASN A 160 14.93 3.07 -8.05
N PHE A 161 14.68 2.11 -8.94
CA PHE A 161 15.51 0.91 -9.13
C PHE A 161 16.39 1.08 -10.37
N ASP A 162 17.27 2.07 -10.41
CA ASP A 162 18.06 2.42 -11.60
C ASP A 162 19.41 1.68 -11.71
N GLY A 163 19.73 0.77 -10.78
CA GLY A 163 20.94 -0.03 -10.81
C GLY A 163 20.93 -1.10 -11.91
N SER A 164 22.00 -1.19 -12.72
CA SER A 164 22.13 -2.21 -13.78
C SER A 164 22.04 -3.63 -13.25
N PHE A 165 22.53 -3.86 -12.05
CA PHE A 165 22.50 -5.17 -11.38
C PHE A 165 21.08 -5.50 -10.88
N LEU A 166 20.39 -4.56 -10.27
CA LEU A 166 18.99 -4.71 -9.83
C LEU A 166 18.05 -4.96 -11.02
N ASN A 167 18.27 -4.28 -12.15
CA ASN A 167 17.54 -4.53 -13.38
C ASN A 167 17.77 -5.96 -13.93
N ALA A 168 19.00 -6.44 -13.90
CA ALA A 168 19.31 -7.81 -14.32
C ALA A 168 18.65 -8.85 -13.41
N LEU A 169 18.71 -8.65 -12.10
CA LEU A 169 18.14 -9.56 -11.12
C LEU A 169 16.60 -9.59 -11.20
N ARG A 170 15.97 -8.43 -11.35
CA ARG A 170 14.55 -8.30 -11.56
C ARG A 170 14.06 -9.09 -12.79
N ASN A 171 14.80 -8.99 -13.88
CA ASN A 171 14.49 -9.74 -15.12
C ASN A 171 14.63 -11.25 -14.94
N ILE A 172 15.60 -11.71 -14.13
CA ILE A 172 15.83 -13.13 -13.86
C ILE A 172 14.76 -13.68 -12.90
N MET A 173 14.41 -12.93 -11.86
CA MET A 173 13.47 -13.40 -10.83
C MET A 173 12.01 -13.21 -11.22
N GLY A 174 11.70 -12.44 -12.26
CA GLY A 174 10.32 -12.15 -12.70
C GLY A 174 9.47 -11.42 -11.65
N SER A 175 10.10 -10.97 -10.56
CA SER A 175 9.47 -10.24 -9.46
C SER A 175 9.82 -8.74 -9.53
N ALA A 176 9.02 -7.90 -8.90
CA ALA A 176 9.22 -6.46 -8.87
C ALA A 176 9.20 -5.80 -10.28
N ASN A 177 8.21 -6.17 -11.09
CA ASN A 177 8.00 -5.54 -12.40
C ASN A 177 7.55 -4.09 -12.21
N GLN A 178 8.50 -3.16 -12.31
CA GLN A 178 8.14 -1.74 -12.40
C GLN A 178 7.36 -1.47 -13.69
N PHE A 179 6.50 -0.47 -13.64
CA PHE A 179 5.95 0.11 -14.86
C PHE A 179 7.12 0.68 -15.70
N GLY A 180 7.31 0.14 -16.90
CA GLY A 180 8.37 0.63 -17.78
C GLY A 180 8.15 2.10 -18.14
N VAL A 181 9.23 2.84 -18.35
CA VAL A 181 9.16 4.12 -19.04
C VAL A 181 8.92 3.81 -20.51
N TYR A 182 7.76 4.19 -21.02
CA TYR A 182 7.42 4.07 -22.44
C TYR A 182 7.84 5.32 -23.19
#